data_b6dfe3299b46f87f3176891a21aaebb2
#
_entry.id   b6dfe3299b46f87f3176891a21aaebb2
#
_cell.length_a   1.000
_cell.length_b   1.000
_cell.length_c   1.000
_cell.angle_alpha   90.00
_cell.angle_beta   90.00
_cell.angle_gamma   90.00
#
_symmetry.space_group_name_H-M   'P 1'
#
loop_
_entity.id
_entity.type
_entity.pdbx_description
1 polymer ?
#
loop_
_entity_poly.entity_id
_entity_poly.type
_entity_poly.pdbx_seq_one_letter_code
_entity_poly.pdbx_strand_id
1 'polypeptide(L)'
;MNDFATAFHTAFTLIGGFDAELRGIVFLSLEVSLTASACAFAIGAPLGTALAVYRFRGRGALVVIANALLGLPPVVVGLAVYLLLSRSGPLGSLGILFTPTAMVMAQCALGTPIVIALVHRVAIGDWRTYGDALLVDGASRLRTIGPLMSIGREGLLTAFLAAFGRAIAEVGAIIIVGGNIRGYTRTMTTAIALETSKGDLSFALALGIILIVLSMMVSGVSLFVGRGLSG
;
A
#
# COMPACT_ATOMS: atom_id res chain seq x y z
N MET A 1 4.41 16.40 34.16
CA MET A 1 5.39 15.37 33.75
C MET A 1 4.93 13.94 34.03
N ASN A 2 3.95 13.75 34.93
CA ASN A 2 3.43 12.40 35.25
C ASN A 2 2.51 11.82 34.16
N ASP A 3 1.84 12.67 33.37
CA ASP A 3 0.85 12.21 32.37
C ASP A 3 1.47 11.38 31.25
N PHE A 4 2.68 11.72 30.80
CA PHE A 4 3.37 10.99 29.74
C PHE A 4 3.79 9.57 30.20
N ALA A 5 4.38 9.45 31.39
CA ALA A 5 4.77 8.14 31.95
C ALA A 5 3.55 7.26 32.20
N THR A 6 2.45 7.84 32.69
CA THR A 6 1.19 7.14 32.92
C THR A 6 0.56 6.67 31.59
N ALA A 7 0.58 7.53 30.55
CA ALA A 7 0.09 7.18 29.23
C ALA A 7 0.88 6.00 28.61
N PHE A 8 2.21 6.01 28.74
CA PHE A 8 3.06 4.89 28.30
C PHE A 8 2.77 3.60 29.05
N HIS A 9 2.70 3.66 30.39
CA HIS A 9 2.39 2.48 31.20
C HIS A 9 1.03 1.88 30.81
N THR A 10 0.00 2.71 30.66
CA THR A 10 -1.34 2.27 30.23
C THR A 10 -1.32 1.72 28.82
N ALA A 11 -0.56 2.32 27.89
CA ALA A 11 -0.40 1.81 26.54
C ALA A 11 0.18 0.38 26.53
N PHE A 12 1.23 0.11 27.32
CA PHE A 12 1.80 -1.23 27.45
C PHE A 12 0.85 -2.23 28.09
N THR A 13 0.02 -1.81 29.07
CA THR A 13 -1.00 -2.70 29.65
C THR A 13 -2.11 -3.03 28.65
N LEU A 14 -2.53 -2.09 27.79
CA LEU A 14 -3.49 -2.33 26.72
C LEU A 14 -2.95 -3.32 25.68
N ILE A 15 -1.68 -3.17 25.29
CA ILE A 15 -1.02 -4.09 24.37
C ILE A 15 -0.90 -5.49 25.00
N GLY A 16 -0.43 -5.58 26.25
CA GLY A 16 -0.26 -6.84 26.97
C GLY A 16 -1.57 -7.54 27.31
N GLY A 17 -2.65 -6.79 27.56
CA GLY A 17 -3.99 -7.31 27.83
C GLY A 17 -4.76 -7.75 26.57
N PHE A 18 -4.20 -7.61 25.37
CA PHE A 18 -4.87 -7.93 24.10
C PHE A 18 -6.29 -7.34 24.02
N ASP A 19 -6.42 -6.05 24.31
CA ASP A 19 -7.71 -5.35 24.26
C ASP A 19 -8.46 -5.65 22.95
N ALA A 20 -9.78 -5.92 23.06
CA ALA A 20 -10.58 -6.40 21.93
C ALA A 20 -10.76 -5.32 20.85
N GLU A 21 -10.89 -4.04 21.23
CA GLU A 21 -11.00 -2.93 20.29
C GLU A 21 -9.67 -2.72 19.56
N LEU A 22 -8.56 -2.73 20.30
CA LEU A 22 -7.22 -2.60 19.74
C LEU A 22 -6.92 -3.70 18.71
N ARG A 23 -7.24 -4.96 19.03
CA ARG A 23 -7.09 -6.08 18.08
C ARG A 23 -7.94 -5.89 16.82
N GLY A 24 -9.19 -5.47 16.96
CA GLY A 24 -10.08 -5.22 15.82
C GLY A 24 -9.52 -4.15 14.88
N ILE A 25 -9.00 -3.06 15.43
CA ILE A 25 -8.37 -1.96 14.68
C ILE A 25 -7.11 -2.44 13.96
N VAL A 26 -6.24 -3.19 14.64
CA VAL A 26 -5.00 -3.74 14.06
C VAL A 26 -5.34 -4.71 12.92
N PHE A 27 -6.26 -5.65 13.15
CA PHE A 27 -6.66 -6.63 12.15
C PHE A 27 -7.24 -5.97 10.90
N LEU A 28 -8.17 -5.03 11.05
CA LEU A 28 -8.76 -4.29 9.94
C LEU A 28 -7.70 -3.50 9.16
N SER A 29 -6.75 -2.87 9.86
CA SER A 29 -5.65 -2.14 9.21
C SER A 29 -4.79 -3.04 8.35
N LEU A 30 -4.46 -4.22 8.86
CA LEU A 30 -3.68 -5.22 8.11
C LEU A 30 -4.48 -5.77 6.92
N GLU A 31 -5.74 -6.14 7.13
CA GLU A 31 -6.62 -6.67 6.10
C GLU A 31 -6.77 -5.68 4.93
N VAL A 32 -7.13 -4.43 5.23
CA VAL A 32 -7.33 -3.40 4.20
C VAL A 32 -6.02 -3.09 3.47
N SER A 33 -4.91 -2.91 4.21
CA SER A 33 -3.63 -2.56 3.60
C SER A 33 -3.03 -3.71 2.79
N LEU A 34 -3.15 -4.95 3.27
CA LEU A 34 -2.64 -6.13 2.56
C LEU A 34 -3.46 -6.39 1.28
N THR A 35 -4.80 -6.34 1.39
CA THR A 35 -5.70 -6.52 0.25
C THR A 35 -5.47 -5.45 -0.81
N ALA A 36 -5.39 -4.18 -0.41
CA ALA A 36 -5.12 -3.09 -1.33
C ALA A 36 -3.76 -3.22 -2.03
N SER A 37 -2.72 -3.61 -1.28
CA SER A 37 -1.38 -3.81 -1.83
C SER A 37 -1.32 -5.01 -2.76
N ALA A 38 -2.03 -6.10 -2.46
CA ALA A 38 -2.15 -7.26 -3.33
C ALA A 38 -2.87 -6.90 -4.64
N CYS A 39 -3.97 -6.14 -4.58
CA CYS A 39 -4.65 -5.63 -5.78
C CYS A 39 -3.76 -4.68 -6.59
N ALA A 40 -3.11 -3.72 -5.92
CA ALA A 40 -2.18 -2.80 -6.57
C ALA A 40 -1.01 -3.55 -7.25
N PHE A 41 -0.50 -4.59 -6.61
CA PHE A 41 0.56 -5.43 -7.15
C PHE A 41 0.09 -6.28 -8.33
N ALA A 42 -1.07 -6.91 -8.22
CA ALA A 42 -1.65 -7.72 -9.32
C ALA A 42 -1.87 -6.90 -10.59
N ILE A 43 -2.22 -5.62 -10.45
CA ILE A 43 -2.39 -4.69 -11.58
C ILE A 43 -1.03 -4.08 -11.99
N GLY A 44 -0.29 -3.57 -11.02
CA GLY A 44 0.90 -2.76 -11.26
C GLY A 44 2.11 -3.53 -11.73
N ALA A 45 2.31 -4.77 -11.26
CA ALA A 45 3.49 -5.55 -11.62
C ALA A 45 3.50 -5.99 -13.09
N PRO A 46 2.41 -6.54 -13.65
CA PRO A 46 2.35 -6.81 -15.09
C PRO A 46 2.48 -5.54 -15.95
N LEU A 47 1.83 -4.43 -15.55
CA LEU A 47 1.91 -3.16 -16.28
C LEU A 47 3.31 -2.56 -16.26
N GLY A 48 3.97 -2.56 -15.10
CA GLY A 48 5.36 -2.10 -14.97
C GLY A 48 6.32 -2.92 -15.81
N THR A 49 6.18 -4.25 -15.79
CA THR A 49 6.97 -5.16 -16.64
C THR A 49 6.68 -4.95 -18.13
N ALA A 50 5.40 -4.80 -18.51
CA ALA A 50 5.02 -4.52 -19.89
C ALA A 50 5.63 -3.20 -20.39
N LEU A 51 5.66 -2.15 -19.57
CA LEU A 51 6.32 -0.89 -19.90
C LEU A 51 7.84 -1.05 -20.12
N ALA A 52 8.49 -2.04 -19.54
CA ALA A 52 9.89 -2.34 -19.80
C ALA A 52 10.10 -3.04 -21.15
N VAL A 53 9.23 -4.00 -21.47
CA VAL A 53 9.35 -4.90 -22.65
C VAL A 53 8.89 -4.22 -23.93
N TYR A 54 7.76 -3.48 -23.89
CA TYR A 54 7.18 -2.90 -25.09
C TYR A 54 7.79 -1.54 -25.43
N ARG A 55 8.01 -1.32 -26.74
CA ARG A 55 8.40 -0.03 -27.30
C ARG A 55 7.24 0.51 -28.17
N PHE A 56 6.64 1.62 -27.75
CA PHE A 56 5.56 2.29 -28.50
C PHE A 56 5.62 3.80 -28.29
N ARG A 57 4.95 4.55 -29.20
CA ARG A 57 4.84 6.00 -29.07
C ARG A 57 4.05 6.34 -27.79
N GLY A 58 4.59 7.24 -26.93
CA GLY A 58 3.94 7.60 -25.65
C GLY A 58 4.41 6.79 -24.43
N ARG A 59 5.21 5.71 -24.59
CA ARG A 59 5.77 4.95 -23.47
C ARG A 59 6.49 5.85 -22.45
N GLY A 60 7.31 6.80 -22.95
CA GLY A 60 8.05 7.72 -22.08
C GLY A 60 7.10 8.57 -21.23
N ALA A 61 6.00 9.06 -21.80
CA ALA A 61 4.99 9.81 -21.06
C ALA A 61 4.32 8.95 -19.96
N LEU A 62 3.99 7.70 -20.24
CA LEU A 62 3.41 6.80 -19.22
C LEU A 62 4.38 6.52 -18.08
N VAL A 63 5.67 6.35 -18.37
CA VAL A 63 6.72 6.19 -17.34
C VAL A 63 6.85 7.47 -16.50
N VAL A 64 6.84 8.64 -17.13
CA VAL A 64 6.87 9.94 -16.42
C VAL A 64 5.62 10.10 -15.54
N ILE A 65 4.43 9.79 -16.07
CA ILE A 65 3.17 9.84 -15.32
C ILE A 65 3.22 8.90 -14.12
N ALA A 66 3.62 7.63 -14.29
CA ALA A 66 3.73 6.69 -13.19
C ALA A 66 4.67 7.19 -12.08
N ASN A 67 5.81 7.80 -12.45
CA ASN A 67 6.72 8.38 -11.47
C ASN A 67 6.17 9.67 -10.84
N ALA A 68 5.49 10.54 -11.58
CA ALA A 68 4.85 11.73 -11.03
C ALA A 68 3.74 11.38 -10.03
N LEU A 69 3.00 10.30 -10.29
CA LEU A 69 1.94 9.80 -9.42
C LEU A 69 2.46 9.21 -8.09
N LEU A 70 3.76 8.97 -7.92
CA LEU A 70 4.36 8.65 -6.62
C LEU A 70 4.14 9.77 -5.58
N GLY A 71 4.08 11.01 -6.04
CA GLY A 71 3.84 12.21 -5.22
C GLY A 71 2.36 12.59 -5.08
N LEU A 72 1.40 11.75 -5.51
CA LEU A 72 -0.02 12.05 -5.39
C LEU A 72 -0.42 12.35 -3.94
N PRO A 73 -1.09 13.50 -3.68
CA PRO A 73 -1.64 13.77 -2.37
C PRO A 73 -2.78 12.77 -2.06
N PRO A 74 -2.66 11.96 -0.99
CA PRO A 74 -3.65 10.93 -0.68
C PRO A 74 -5.07 11.47 -0.47
N VAL A 75 -5.16 12.66 0.14
CA VAL A 75 -6.44 13.33 0.37
C VAL A 75 -7.18 13.60 -0.94
N VAL A 76 -6.45 13.96 -2.01
CA VAL A 76 -7.04 14.20 -3.34
C VAL A 76 -7.56 12.90 -3.95
N VAL A 77 -6.80 11.81 -3.81
CA VAL A 77 -7.24 10.48 -4.28
C VAL A 77 -8.46 10.01 -3.48
N GLY A 78 -8.44 10.18 -2.15
CA GLY A 78 -9.59 9.89 -1.29
C GLY A 78 -10.83 10.67 -1.70
N LEU A 79 -10.69 11.96 -1.99
CA LEU A 79 -11.79 12.79 -2.47
C LEU A 79 -12.30 12.32 -3.85
N ALA A 80 -11.41 11.99 -4.78
CA ALA A 80 -11.81 11.48 -6.09
C ALA A 80 -12.59 10.15 -5.97
N VAL A 81 -12.11 9.21 -5.16
CA VAL A 81 -12.81 7.94 -4.90
C VAL A 81 -14.13 8.19 -4.17
N TYR A 82 -14.18 9.11 -3.20
CA TYR A 82 -15.41 9.52 -2.53
C TYR A 82 -16.45 10.03 -3.54
N LEU A 83 -16.06 10.93 -4.44
CA LEU A 83 -16.98 11.48 -5.45
C LEU A 83 -17.47 10.39 -6.42
N LEU A 84 -16.61 9.43 -6.79
CA LEU A 84 -16.99 8.29 -7.62
C LEU A 84 -18.02 7.39 -6.93
N LEU A 85 -17.86 7.14 -5.62
CA LEU A 85 -18.68 6.21 -4.84
C LEU A 85 -19.87 6.89 -4.13
N SER A 86 -19.94 8.22 -4.14
CA SER A 86 -21.06 8.97 -3.53
C SER A 86 -22.38 8.66 -4.24
N ARG A 87 -23.51 8.86 -3.57
CA ARG A 87 -24.85 8.58 -4.14
C ARG A 87 -25.10 9.27 -5.47
N SER A 88 -24.52 10.46 -5.68
CA SER A 88 -24.60 11.22 -6.92
C SER A 88 -23.48 10.86 -7.92
N GLY A 89 -22.53 10.02 -7.54
CA GLY A 89 -21.42 9.61 -8.37
C GLY A 89 -21.74 8.43 -9.30
N PRO A 90 -20.89 8.18 -10.30
CA PRO A 90 -21.12 7.13 -11.31
C PRO A 90 -21.15 5.71 -10.74
N LEU A 91 -20.52 5.46 -9.61
CA LEU A 91 -20.51 4.18 -8.91
C LEU A 91 -21.35 4.18 -7.62
N GLY A 92 -22.17 5.19 -7.41
CA GLY A 92 -23.00 5.34 -6.22
C GLY A 92 -24.01 4.22 -5.99
N SER A 93 -24.47 3.57 -7.09
CA SER A 93 -25.34 2.41 -7.04
C SER A 93 -24.75 1.19 -6.31
N LEU A 94 -23.42 1.11 -6.19
CA LEU A 94 -22.74 0.03 -5.48
C LEU A 94 -22.94 0.11 -3.96
N GLY A 95 -23.24 1.29 -3.40
CA GLY A 95 -23.47 1.48 -1.97
C GLY A 95 -22.29 1.15 -1.05
N ILE A 96 -21.06 1.18 -1.57
CA ILE A 96 -19.84 0.74 -0.86
C ILE A 96 -19.08 1.87 -0.16
N LEU A 97 -19.53 3.12 -0.28
CA LEU A 97 -18.90 4.23 0.44
C LEU A 97 -19.01 3.99 1.96
N PHE A 98 -17.98 4.37 2.70
CA PHE A 98 -17.81 4.12 4.13
C PHE A 98 -17.75 2.64 4.52
N THR A 99 -17.21 1.82 3.63
CA THR A 99 -16.92 0.39 3.89
C THR A 99 -15.43 0.10 3.75
N PRO A 100 -14.92 -1.04 4.28
CA PRO A 100 -13.55 -1.48 4.04
C PRO A 100 -13.21 -1.61 2.55
N THR A 101 -14.19 -1.97 1.71
CA THR A 101 -14.00 -2.07 0.25
C THR A 101 -13.64 -0.71 -0.38
N ALA A 102 -14.30 0.38 0.03
CA ALA A 102 -13.95 1.73 -0.45
C ALA A 102 -12.51 2.12 -0.03
N MET A 103 -12.11 1.72 1.19
CA MET A 103 -10.75 1.97 1.69
C MET A 103 -9.72 1.20 0.85
N VAL A 104 -9.98 -0.06 0.53
CA VAL A 104 -9.15 -0.89 -0.37
C VAL A 104 -9.03 -0.24 -1.74
N MET A 105 -10.13 0.26 -2.32
CA MET A 105 -10.11 0.93 -3.63
C MET A 105 -9.22 2.18 -3.62
N ALA A 106 -9.34 3.03 -2.61
CA ALA A 106 -8.53 4.24 -2.49
C ALA A 106 -7.04 3.92 -2.31
N GLN A 107 -6.71 2.95 -1.45
CA GLN A 107 -5.33 2.51 -1.26
C GLN A 107 -4.76 1.80 -2.49
N CYS A 108 -5.55 0.99 -3.20
CA CYS A 108 -5.15 0.37 -4.46
C CYS A 108 -4.83 1.44 -5.51
N ALA A 109 -5.64 2.49 -5.63
CA ALA A 109 -5.38 3.60 -6.54
C ALA A 109 -4.06 4.33 -6.23
N LEU A 110 -3.72 4.49 -4.94
CA LEU A 110 -2.45 5.07 -4.49
C LEU A 110 -1.27 4.11 -4.69
N GLY A 111 -1.45 2.82 -4.43
CA GLY A 111 -0.41 1.80 -4.49
C GLY A 111 -0.02 1.41 -5.92
N THR A 112 -0.98 1.41 -6.85
CA THR A 112 -0.74 0.97 -8.24
C THR A 112 0.38 1.74 -8.94
N PRO A 113 0.43 3.09 -8.94
CA PRO A 113 1.55 3.83 -9.53
C PRO A 113 2.90 3.50 -8.89
N ILE A 114 2.92 3.26 -7.58
CA ILE A 114 4.14 2.90 -6.85
C ILE A 114 4.67 1.57 -7.38
N VAL A 115 3.81 0.57 -7.48
CA VAL A 115 4.19 -0.75 -8.01
C VAL A 115 4.64 -0.63 -9.47
N ILE A 116 3.89 0.08 -10.33
CA ILE A 116 4.27 0.28 -11.74
C ILE A 116 5.67 0.89 -11.86
N ALA A 117 5.95 1.97 -11.12
CA ALA A 117 7.21 2.68 -11.20
C ALA A 117 8.39 1.83 -10.71
N LEU A 118 8.23 1.14 -9.58
CA LEU A 118 9.29 0.29 -9.00
C LEU A 118 9.54 -0.95 -9.86
N VAL A 119 8.49 -1.65 -10.26
CA VAL A 119 8.61 -2.84 -11.12
C VAL A 119 9.17 -2.49 -12.49
N HIS A 120 8.76 -1.37 -13.11
CA HIS A 120 9.34 -0.91 -14.37
C HIS A 120 10.86 -0.70 -14.24
N ARG A 121 11.33 -0.15 -13.12
CA ARG A 121 12.76 0.10 -12.87
C ARG A 121 13.55 -1.20 -12.80
N VAL A 122 13.03 -2.22 -12.13
CA VAL A 122 13.63 -3.56 -12.05
C VAL A 122 13.59 -4.24 -13.42
N ALA A 123 12.40 -4.32 -14.00
CA ALA A 123 12.18 -5.05 -15.25
C ALA A 123 12.95 -4.48 -16.45
N ILE A 124 13.28 -3.17 -16.48
CA ILE A 124 14.08 -2.61 -17.57
C ILE A 124 15.56 -3.05 -17.49
N GLY A 125 16.07 -3.26 -16.28
CA GLY A 125 17.41 -3.85 -16.07
C GLY A 125 17.45 -5.30 -16.56
N ASP A 126 16.49 -6.11 -16.08
CA ASP A 126 16.39 -7.52 -16.46
C ASP A 126 16.13 -7.71 -17.96
N TRP A 127 15.29 -6.83 -18.56
CA TRP A 127 15.03 -6.86 -20.00
C TRP A 127 16.30 -6.57 -20.84
N ARG A 128 17.17 -5.68 -20.39
CA ARG A 128 18.44 -5.41 -21.08
C ARG A 128 19.40 -6.60 -21.02
N THR A 129 19.35 -7.38 -19.96
CA THR A 129 20.24 -8.52 -19.73
C THR A 129 19.71 -9.79 -20.40
N TYR A 130 18.42 -10.08 -20.28
CA TYR A 130 17.82 -11.36 -20.66
C TYR A 130 16.86 -11.28 -21.84
N GLY A 131 16.51 -10.06 -22.29
CA GLY A 131 15.45 -9.87 -23.31
C GLY A 131 15.76 -10.54 -24.64
N ASP A 132 16.99 -10.43 -25.14
CA ASP A 132 17.40 -11.03 -26.41
C ASP A 132 17.39 -12.56 -26.33
N ALA A 133 17.86 -13.16 -25.22
CA ALA A 133 17.80 -14.60 -25.00
C ALA A 133 16.37 -15.13 -25.02
N LEU A 134 15.45 -14.46 -24.32
CA LEU A 134 14.03 -14.84 -24.28
C LEU A 134 13.36 -14.74 -25.68
N LEU A 135 13.77 -13.80 -26.52
CA LEU A 135 13.25 -13.66 -27.87
C LEU A 135 13.82 -14.71 -28.82
N VAL A 136 15.11 -15.07 -28.68
CA VAL A 136 15.76 -16.12 -29.46
C VAL A 136 15.14 -17.49 -29.18
N ASP A 137 14.72 -17.76 -27.94
CA ASP A 137 13.97 -18.96 -27.53
C ASP A 137 12.53 -18.99 -28.11
N GLY A 138 12.15 -18.02 -28.94
CA GLY A 138 10.86 -17.98 -29.63
C GLY A 138 9.71 -17.40 -28.80
N ALA A 139 9.98 -16.80 -27.63
CA ALA A 139 8.94 -16.16 -26.84
C ALA A 139 8.46 -14.87 -27.52
N SER A 140 7.15 -14.68 -27.64
CA SER A 140 6.60 -13.38 -27.99
C SER A 140 6.78 -12.40 -26.82
N ARG A 141 6.79 -11.09 -27.09
CA ARG A 141 6.92 -10.05 -26.05
C ARG A 141 5.91 -10.18 -24.91
N LEU A 142 4.71 -10.64 -25.17
CA LEU A 142 3.70 -10.90 -24.15
C LEU A 142 4.09 -12.09 -23.26
N ARG A 143 4.60 -13.15 -23.89
CA ARG A 143 5.04 -14.36 -23.17
C ARG A 143 6.32 -14.14 -22.34
N THR A 144 7.10 -13.08 -22.60
CA THR A 144 8.29 -12.77 -21.79
C THR A 144 7.95 -12.07 -20.47
N ILE A 145 6.73 -11.54 -20.29
CA ILE A 145 6.34 -10.84 -19.05
C ILE A 145 6.45 -11.75 -17.83
N GLY A 146 5.89 -12.96 -17.88
CA GLY A 146 5.92 -13.93 -16.78
C GLY A 146 7.34 -14.34 -16.38
N PRO A 147 8.17 -14.86 -17.30
CA PRO A 147 9.57 -15.16 -17.05
C PRO A 147 10.36 -13.96 -16.48
N LEU A 148 10.17 -12.77 -17.03
CA LEU A 148 10.84 -11.56 -16.55
C LEU A 148 10.44 -11.19 -15.12
N MET A 149 9.16 -11.34 -14.78
CA MET A 149 8.68 -11.18 -13.40
C MET A 149 9.29 -12.25 -12.47
N SER A 150 9.49 -13.47 -12.95
CA SER A 150 10.14 -14.53 -12.17
C SER A 150 11.62 -14.24 -11.93
N ILE A 151 12.32 -13.72 -12.93
CA ILE A 151 13.73 -13.30 -12.81
C ILE A 151 13.83 -12.15 -11.80
N GLY A 152 13.00 -11.11 -11.95
CA GLY A 152 12.98 -9.91 -11.09
C GLY A 152 12.23 -10.06 -9.77
N ARG A 153 11.90 -11.31 -9.34
CA ARG A 153 11.02 -11.58 -8.18
C ARG A 153 11.39 -10.83 -6.89
N GLU A 154 12.66 -10.58 -6.67
CA GLU A 154 13.18 -9.87 -5.50
C GLU A 154 12.81 -8.39 -5.52
N GLY A 155 13.05 -7.75 -6.65
CA GLY A 155 12.62 -6.38 -6.88
C GLY A 155 11.10 -6.23 -6.87
N LEU A 156 10.37 -7.26 -7.33
CA LEU A 156 8.91 -7.31 -7.26
C LEU A 156 8.43 -7.41 -5.80
N LEU A 157 9.07 -8.24 -4.98
CA LEU A 157 8.75 -8.33 -3.55
C LEU A 157 9.04 -7.00 -2.84
N THR A 158 10.15 -6.34 -3.18
CA THR A 158 10.46 -5.00 -2.66
C THR A 158 9.39 -3.98 -3.08
N ALA A 159 8.90 -4.03 -4.32
CA ALA A 159 7.81 -3.16 -4.78
C ALA A 159 6.49 -3.42 -4.04
N PHE A 160 6.15 -4.68 -3.77
CA PHE A 160 5.00 -5.06 -2.97
C PHE A 160 5.11 -4.52 -1.53
N LEU A 161 6.26 -4.74 -0.87
CA LEU A 161 6.50 -4.27 0.50
C LEU A 161 6.49 -2.74 0.60
N ALA A 162 6.98 -2.04 -0.42
CA ALA A 162 6.90 -0.58 -0.49
C ALA A 162 5.44 -0.09 -0.60
N ALA A 163 4.62 -0.73 -1.43
CA ALA A 163 3.19 -0.43 -1.54
C ALA A 163 2.45 -0.73 -0.23
N PHE A 164 2.75 -1.85 0.43
CA PHE A 164 2.15 -2.23 1.71
C PHE A 164 2.56 -1.26 2.83
N GLY A 165 3.85 -0.93 2.95
CA GLY A 165 4.34 0.04 3.94
C GLY A 165 3.69 1.42 3.75
N ARG A 166 3.47 1.83 2.49
CA ARG A 166 2.73 3.06 2.17
C ARG A 166 1.27 2.97 2.57
N ALA A 167 0.61 1.83 2.29
CA ALA A 167 -0.80 1.62 2.58
C ALA A 167 -1.09 1.59 4.08
N ILE A 168 -0.28 0.88 4.88
CA ILE A 168 -0.51 0.74 6.34
C ILE A 168 -0.33 2.07 7.09
N ALA A 169 0.46 3.00 6.55
CA ALA A 169 0.71 4.32 7.12
C ALA A 169 -0.29 5.39 6.63
N GLU A 170 -1.24 5.03 5.76
CA GLU A 170 -2.14 6.00 5.13
C GLU A 170 -3.25 6.45 6.08
N VAL A 171 -3.49 7.77 6.11
CA VAL A 171 -4.56 8.40 6.90
C VAL A 171 -5.56 9.13 6.01
N GLY A 172 -5.06 10.00 5.12
CA GLY A 172 -5.85 11.01 4.45
C GLY A 172 -6.94 10.46 3.52
N ALA A 173 -6.58 9.50 2.67
CA ALA A 173 -7.54 8.86 1.78
C ALA A 173 -8.55 8.01 2.57
N ILE A 174 -8.04 7.23 3.54
CA ILE A 174 -8.87 6.29 4.33
C ILE A 174 -9.94 7.02 5.14
N ILE A 175 -9.60 8.14 5.79
CA ILE A 175 -10.56 8.87 6.61
C ILE A 175 -11.71 9.43 5.77
N ILE A 176 -11.42 9.84 4.53
CA ILE A 176 -12.43 10.39 3.61
C ILE A 176 -13.40 9.30 3.13
N VAL A 177 -12.88 8.16 2.68
CA VAL A 177 -13.71 7.10 2.08
C VAL A 177 -14.24 6.10 3.10
N GLY A 178 -13.59 5.97 4.26
CA GLY A 178 -13.96 5.04 5.32
C GLY A 178 -14.80 5.66 6.44
N GLY A 179 -14.68 6.97 6.69
CA GLY A 179 -15.45 7.67 7.72
C GLY A 179 -15.07 7.35 9.17
N ASN A 180 -13.99 6.57 9.41
CA ASN A 180 -13.49 6.22 10.75
C ASN A 180 -14.56 5.69 11.74
N ILE A 181 -15.43 4.79 11.26
CA ILE A 181 -16.55 4.23 12.02
C ILE A 181 -16.02 3.17 13.00
N ARG A 182 -16.30 3.34 14.31
CA ARG A 182 -15.87 2.41 15.36
C ARG A 182 -16.40 1.00 15.11
N GLY A 183 -15.50 0.02 15.19
CA GLY A 183 -15.83 -1.39 14.98
C GLY A 183 -16.08 -1.79 13.52
N TYR A 184 -15.93 -0.87 12.55
CA TYR A 184 -16.22 -1.17 11.14
C TYR A 184 -15.16 -0.67 10.16
N THR A 185 -14.81 0.64 10.17
CA THR A 185 -13.83 1.21 9.23
C THR A 185 -12.68 1.94 9.93
N ARG A 186 -12.62 1.87 11.26
CA ARG A 186 -11.56 2.51 12.04
C ARG A 186 -10.26 1.71 11.91
N THR A 187 -9.23 2.31 11.32
CA THR A 187 -7.86 1.75 11.22
C THR A 187 -6.94 2.35 12.29
N MET A 188 -5.73 1.79 12.45
CA MET A 188 -4.74 2.30 13.40
C MET A 188 -4.46 3.79 13.20
N THR A 189 -4.19 4.19 11.96
CA THR A 189 -3.84 5.58 11.62
C THR A 189 -4.98 6.57 11.86
N THR A 190 -6.21 6.19 11.50
CA THR A 190 -7.40 7.03 11.73
C THR A 190 -7.81 7.08 13.20
N ALA A 191 -7.59 5.97 13.95
CA ALA A 191 -7.80 5.93 15.38
C ALA A 191 -6.78 6.81 16.13
N ILE A 192 -5.49 6.73 15.78
CA ILE A 192 -4.44 7.59 16.37
C ILE A 192 -4.82 9.06 16.21
N ALA A 193 -5.21 9.49 14.99
CA ALA A 193 -5.60 10.86 14.73
C ALA A 193 -6.80 11.31 15.57
N LEU A 194 -7.82 10.45 15.69
CA LEU A 194 -9.03 10.74 16.45
C LEU A 194 -8.77 10.78 17.97
N GLU A 195 -8.10 9.75 18.51
CA GLU A 195 -7.90 9.65 19.96
C GLU A 195 -6.91 10.72 20.47
N THR A 196 -5.93 11.09 19.64
CA THR A 196 -5.08 12.27 19.92
C THR A 196 -5.90 13.55 20.03
N SER A 197 -6.89 13.76 19.12
CA SER A 197 -7.74 14.94 19.15
C SER A 197 -8.72 14.95 20.34
N LYS A 198 -9.07 13.79 20.88
CA LYS A 198 -9.89 13.64 22.10
C LYS A 198 -9.09 13.75 23.39
N GLY A 199 -7.75 13.68 23.34
CA GLY A 199 -6.89 13.67 24.50
C GLY A 199 -6.65 12.27 25.10
N ASP A 200 -7.16 11.19 24.50
CA ASP A 200 -6.80 9.81 24.90
C ASP A 200 -5.45 9.40 24.32
N LEU A 201 -4.41 9.94 24.94
CA LEU A 201 -3.03 9.71 24.52
C LEU A 201 -2.58 8.27 24.78
N SER A 202 -3.17 7.58 25.77
CA SER A 202 -2.78 6.21 26.11
C SER A 202 -3.15 5.24 24.99
N PHE A 203 -4.35 5.32 24.48
CA PHE A 203 -4.83 4.47 23.38
C PHE A 203 -4.12 4.82 22.07
N ALA A 204 -3.95 6.12 21.79
CA ALA A 204 -3.21 6.60 20.62
C ALA A 204 -1.76 6.10 20.62
N LEU A 205 -1.07 6.14 21.77
CA LEU A 205 0.31 5.63 21.93
C LEU A 205 0.38 4.11 21.74
N ALA A 206 -0.56 3.35 22.28
CA ALA A 206 -0.61 1.90 22.10
C ALA A 206 -0.67 1.53 20.62
N LEU A 207 -1.59 2.14 19.86
CA LEU A 207 -1.69 1.94 18.41
C LEU A 207 -0.45 2.42 17.67
N GLY A 208 0.13 3.56 18.08
CA GLY A 208 1.35 4.11 17.49
C GLY A 208 2.56 3.18 17.65
N ILE A 209 2.75 2.57 18.83
CA ILE A 209 3.81 1.59 19.09
C ILE A 209 3.64 0.38 18.19
N ILE A 210 2.41 -0.18 18.09
CA ILE A 210 2.13 -1.32 17.23
C ILE A 210 2.42 -0.97 15.76
N LEU A 211 1.98 0.19 15.30
CA LEU A 211 2.20 0.65 13.92
C LEU A 211 3.70 0.81 13.61
N ILE A 212 4.49 1.35 14.54
CA ILE A 212 5.95 1.48 14.39
C ILE A 212 6.60 0.09 14.30
N VAL A 213 6.24 -0.84 15.18
CA VAL A 213 6.78 -2.20 15.17
C VAL A 213 6.44 -2.91 13.85
N LEU A 214 5.19 -2.81 13.38
CA LEU A 214 4.77 -3.37 12.09
C LEU A 214 5.55 -2.75 10.92
N SER A 215 5.71 -1.41 10.92
CA SER A 215 6.46 -0.70 9.87
C SER A 215 7.94 -1.10 9.87
N MET A 216 8.55 -1.27 11.04
CA MET A 216 9.92 -1.76 11.18
C MET A 216 10.06 -3.20 10.68
N MET A 217 9.12 -4.09 10.99
CA MET A 217 9.11 -5.46 10.47
C MET A 217 9.05 -5.49 8.94
N VAL A 218 8.15 -4.72 8.35
CA VAL A 218 8.02 -4.62 6.88
C VAL A 218 9.31 -4.10 6.25
N SER A 219 9.89 -3.03 6.81
CA SER A 219 11.15 -2.46 6.32
C SER A 219 12.32 -3.42 6.50
N GLY A 220 12.37 -4.13 7.63
CA GLY A 220 13.37 -5.16 7.92
C GLY A 220 13.32 -6.29 6.89
N VAL A 221 12.13 -6.85 6.64
CA VAL A 221 11.94 -7.89 5.62
C VAL A 221 12.39 -7.40 4.25
N SER A 222 12.06 -6.17 3.86
CA SER A 222 12.49 -5.58 2.59
C SER A 222 14.02 -5.50 2.46
N LEU A 223 14.72 -5.12 3.53
CA LEU A 223 16.18 -5.05 3.55
C LEU A 223 16.84 -6.43 3.51
N PHE A 224 16.29 -7.42 4.24
CA PHE A 224 16.83 -8.79 4.24
C PHE A 224 16.66 -9.45 2.88
N VAL A 225 15.52 -9.28 2.24
CA VAL A 225 15.27 -9.77 0.88
C VAL A 225 16.21 -9.12 -0.12
N GLY A 226 16.44 -7.81 -0.02
CA GLY A 226 17.35 -7.08 -0.92
C GLY A 226 18.84 -7.44 -0.72
N ARG A 227 19.25 -7.95 0.45
CA ARG A 227 20.64 -8.32 0.75
C ARG A 227 20.95 -9.80 0.55
N GLY A 228 19.99 -10.68 0.78
CA GLY A 228 20.23 -12.14 0.75
C GLY A 228 20.50 -12.69 -0.64
N LEU A 229 20.46 -11.87 -1.66
CA LEU A 229 20.44 -12.27 -3.07
C LEU A 229 21.44 -11.46 -3.91
N SER A 230 22.17 -10.53 -3.28
CA SER A 230 23.31 -9.82 -3.87
C SER A 230 24.66 -10.47 -3.52
N GLY A 231 24.67 -11.62 -2.87
CA GLY A 231 25.79 -12.52 -2.62
C GLY A 231 25.63 -13.81 -3.42
#